data_0d23a5697a36530a28b1970c28ecad9a
#
_entry.id   0d23a5697a36530a28b1970c28ecad9a
#
_cell.length_a   1.000
_cell.length_b   1.000
_cell.length_c   1.000
_cell.angle_alpha   90.00
_cell.angle_beta   90.00
_cell.angle_gamma   90.00
#
_symmetry.space_group_name_H-M   'P 1'
#
loop_
_entity.id
_entity.type
_entity.pdbx_description
1 polymer ?
#
loop_
_entity_poly.entity_id
_entity_poly.type
_entity_poly.pdbx_seq_one_letter_code
_entity_poly.pdbx_strand_id
1 'polypeptide(L)'
;MKIPNLTIEQLLEAGVHLGHKTLRWNPKMKKFIFGKRDSIHIIDLTQTLELAKVALEKVYSTISSGGKILFISTKKQASEAIAANETDQYFPHFSLN
;
A
#
# COMPACT_ATOMS: atom_id res chain seq x y z
N MET A 1 -2.08 -17.08 12.17
CA MET A 1 -1.90 -15.67 11.76
C MET A 1 -3.24 -14.99 11.59
N LYS A 2 -3.35 -13.80 12.05
CA LYS A 2 -4.59 -13.03 11.97
C LYS A 2 -4.44 -11.89 10.96
N ILE A 3 -5.41 -11.74 10.06
CA ILE A 3 -5.38 -10.65 9.10
C ILE A 3 -5.60 -9.32 9.82
N PRO A 4 -4.72 -8.32 9.63
CA PRO A 4 -4.89 -7.03 10.29
C PRO A 4 -6.19 -6.35 9.87
N ASN A 5 -6.80 -5.66 10.82
CA ASN A 5 -8.00 -4.89 10.54
C ASN A 5 -7.61 -3.44 10.21
N LEU A 6 -7.61 -3.11 8.92
CA LEU A 6 -7.30 -1.77 8.45
C LEU A 6 -8.50 -0.85 8.56
N THR A 7 -8.23 0.40 8.90
CA THR A 7 -9.25 1.46 8.94
C THR A 7 -8.88 2.61 8.02
N ILE A 8 -9.88 3.38 7.61
CA ILE A 8 -9.65 4.58 6.79
C ILE A 8 -8.77 5.58 7.55
N GLU A 9 -8.93 5.68 8.86
CA GLU A 9 -8.13 6.58 9.67
C GLU A 9 -6.66 6.23 9.63
N GLN A 10 -6.33 4.97 9.70
CA GLN A 10 -4.94 4.51 9.57
C GLN A 10 -4.36 4.85 8.20
N LEU A 11 -5.15 4.69 7.14
CA LEU A 11 -4.71 5.04 5.79
C LEU A 11 -4.47 6.54 5.65
N LEU A 12 -5.33 7.36 6.24
CA LEU A 12 -5.15 8.81 6.24
C LEU A 12 -3.88 9.23 6.96
N GLU A 13 -3.64 8.66 8.14
CA GLU A 13 -2.43 8.95 8.92
C GLU A 13 -1.16 8.59 8.15
N ALA A 14 -1.20 7.52 7.38
CA ALA A 14 -0.07 7.09 6.57
C ALA A 14 0.09 7.90 5.28
N GLY A 15 -0.84 8.83 4.98
CA GLY A 15 -0.76 9.64 3.77
C GLY A 15 -1.14 8.91 2.50
N VAL A 16 -1.82 7.80 2.59
CA VAL A 16 -2.17 6.94 1.44
C VAL A 16 -3.15 7.61 0.49
N HIS A 17 -3.89 8.63 0.97
CA HIS A 17 -4.84 9.37 0.15
C HIS A 17 -4.18 10.36 -0.81
N LEU A 18 -2.90 10.66 -0.63
CA LEU A 18 -2.18 11.63 -1.44
C LEU A 18 -1.68 10.97 -2.72
N GLY A 19 -2.25 11.37 -3.84
CA GLY A 19 -1.84 10.90 -5.14
C GLY A 19 -0.84 11.83 -5.80
N HIS A 20 -0.74 11.76 -7.12
CA HIS A 20 0.13 12.62 -7.90
C HIS A 20 -0.47 14.01 -8.06
N LYS A 21 0.39 14.97 -8.36
CA LYS A 21 -0.05 16.30 -8.80
C LYS A 21 -0.88 16.17 -10.06
N THR A 22 -1.85 17.05 -10.22
CA THR A 22 -2.79 16.97 -11.35
C THR A 22 -2.12 16.95 -12.72
N LEU A 23 -0.95 17.56 -12.85
CA LEU A 23 -0.21 17.56 -14.11
C LEU A 23 0.57 16.26 -14.38
N ARG A 24 0.70 15.41 -13.40
CA ARG A 24 1.51 14.18 -13.50
C ARG A 24 0.72 12.89 -13.36
N TRP A 25 -0.58 12.98 -13.20
CA TRP A 25 -1.38 11.80 -12.98
C TRP A 25 -1.56 10.97 -14.25
N ASN A 26 -1.85 9.70 -14.06
CA ASN A 26 -2.24 8.82 -15.13
C ASN A 26 -3.78 8.81 -15.22
N PRO A 27 -4.38 9.20 -16.34
CA PRO A 27 -5.85 9.20 -16.47
C PRO A 27 -6.53 7.86 -16.20
N LYS A 28 -5.82 6.77 -16.29
CA LYS A 28 -6.34 5.44 -15.94
C LYS A 28 -6.72 5.33 -14.48
N MET A 29 -6.19 6.22 -13.63
CA MET A 29 -6.50 6.28 -12.21
C MET A 29 -7.80 7.02 -11.89
N LYS A 30 -8.46 7.59 -12.90
CA LYS A 30 -9.64 8.43 -12.69
C LYS A 30 -10.70 7.79 -11.79
N LYS A 31 -10.96 6.51 -11.98
CA LYS A 31 -11.98 5.79 -11.20
C LYS A 31 -11.63 5.62 -9.73
N PHE A 32 -10.38 5.82 -9.36
CA PHE A 32 -9.91 5.70 -7.98
C PHE A 32 -9.68 7.06 -7.33
N ILE A 33 -9.93 8.16 -8.03
CA ILE A 33 -9.69 9.50 -7.54
C ILE A 33 -10.99 10.06 -6.99
N PHE A 34 -10.96 10.50 -5.74
CA PHE A 34 -12.10 11.14 -5.10
C PHE A 34 -12.27 12.58 -5.57
N GLY A 35 -11.17 13.29 -5.72
CA GLY A 35 -11.17 14.69 -6.13
C GLY A 35 -9.76 15.23 -6.16
N LYS A 36 -9.63 16.56 -6.13
CA LYS A 36 -8.31 17.19 -6.05
C LYS A 36 -8.32 18.26 -4.96
N ARG A 37 -7.17 18.48 -4.34
CA ARG A 37 -6.96 19.50 -3.34
C ARG A 37 -5.54 20.01 -3.46
N ASP A 38 -5.38 21.35 -3.57
CA ASP A 38 -4.06 21.97 -3.71
C ASP A 38 -3.26 21.39 -4.88
N SER A 39 -3.93 21.18 -6.03
CA SER A 39 -3.34 20.61 -7.23
C SER A 39 -2.82 19.18 -7.08
N ILE A 40 -3.28 18.47 -6.05
CA ILE A 40 -2.96 17.06 -5.83
C ILE A 40 -4.26 16.26 -5.89
N HIS A 41 -4.24 15.15 -6.63
CA HIS A 41 -5.36 14.24 -6.65
C HIS A 41 -5.46 13.50 -5.32
N ILE A 42 -6.68 13.38 -4.81
CA ILE A 42 -6.94 12.64 -3.58
C ILE A 42 -7.54 11.29 -3.95
N ILE A 43 -6.91 10.24 -3.48
CA ILE A 43 -7.34 8.86 -3.73
C ILE A 43 -8.55 8.53 -2.86
N ASP A 44 -9.53 7.86 -3.45
CA ASP A 44 -10.73 7.42 -2.74
C ASP A 44 -10.38 6.27 -1.80
N LEU A 45 -10.27 6.55 -0.51
CA LEU A 45 -9.85 5.55 0.48
C LEU A 45 -10.91 4.47 0.73
N THR A 46 -12.17 4.71 0.40
CA THR A 46 -13.18 3.65 0.54
C THR A 46 -12.88 2.51 -0.42
N GLN A 47 -12.46 2.83 -1.65
CA GLN A 47 -12.02 1.82 -2.60
C GLN A 47 -10.69 1.19 -2.19
N THR A 48 -9.75 2.02 -1.72
CA THR A 48 -8.44 1.54 -1.24
C THR A 48 -8.62 0.54 -0.11
N LEU A 49 -9.50 0.83 0.84
CA LEU A 49 -9.73 -0.06 1.98
C LEU A 49 -10.24 -1.43 1.53
N GLU A 50 -11.21 -1.45 0.61
CA GLU A 50 -11.75 -2.71 0.09
C GLU A 50 -10.70 -3.50 -0.68
N LEU A 51 -9.94 -2.83 -1.53
CA LEU A 51 -8.88 -3.48 -2.31
C LEU A 51 -7.73 -3.95 -1.41
N ALA A 52 -7.41 -3.20 -0.36
CA ALA A 52 -6.39 -3.61 0.60
C ALA A 52 -6.80 -4.87 1.35
N LYS A 53 -8.06 -5.00 1.70
CA LYS A 53 -8.57 -6.22 2.35
C LYS A 53 -8.40 -7.42 1.44
N VAL A 54 -8.69 -7.28 0.16
CA VAL A 54 -8.49 -8.35 -0.83
C VAL A 54 -7.00 -8.71 -0.93
N ALA A 55 -6.13 -7.69 -0.95
CA ALA A 55 -4.69 -7.91 -1.00
C ALA A 55 -4.19 -8.65 0.23
N LEU A 56 -4.67 -8.28 1.42
CA LEU A 56 -4.28 -8.94 2.66
C LEU A 56 -4.75 -10.40 2.71
N GLU A 57 -5.92 -10.70 2.17
CA GLU A 57 -6.39 -12.08 2.04
C GLU A 57 -5.47 -12.90 1.15
N LYS A 58 -5.00 -12.29 0.07
CA LYS A 58 -4.05 -12.95 -0.84
C LYS A 58 -2.72 -13.22 -0.15
N VAL A 59 -2.23 -12.25 0.61
CA VAL A 59 -1.01 -12.41 1.40
C VAL A 59 -1.17 -13.55 2.40
N TYR A 60 -2.27 -13.55 3.14
CA TYR A 60 -2.58 -14.60 4.11
C TYR A 60 -2.60 -15.98 3.46
N SER A 61 -3.31 -16.09 2.36
CA SER A 61 -3.43 -17.34 1.60
C SER A 61 -2.07 -17.85 1.11
N THR A 62 -1.23 -16.95 0.62
CA THR A 62 0.11 -17.30 0.14
C THR A 62 0.98 -17.86 1.26
N ILE A 63 0.98 -17.18 2.40
CA ILE A 63 1.79 -17.62 3.55
C ILE A 63 1.25 -18.92 4.14
N SER A 64 -0.07 -19.03 4.26
CA SER A 64 -0.70 -20.25 4.82
C SER A 64 -0.41 -21.50 3.99
N SER A 65 -0.23 -21.33 2.69
CA SER A 65 0.08 -22.47 1.80
C SER A 65 1.58 -22.72 1.64
N GLY A 66 2.41 -22.09 2.48
CA GLY A 66 3.86 -22.30 2.45
C GLY A 66 4.61 -21.43 1.46
N GLY A 67 3.94 -20.49 0.82
CA GLY A 67 4.58 -19.56 -0.10
C GLY A 67 5.38 -18.48 0.62
N LYS A 68 6.10 -17.71 -0.17
CA LYS A 68 6.91 -16.60 0.32
C LYS A 68 6.54 -15.32 -0.39
N ILE A 69 6.80 -14.19 0.26
CA ILE A 69 6.53 -12.87 -0.31
C ILE A 69 7.83 -12.10 -0.31
N LEU A 70 8.14 -11.50 -1.47
CA LEU A 70 9.29 -10.61 -1.61
C LEU A 70 8.80 -9.17 -1.58
N PHE A 71 9.24 -8.41 -0.59
CA PHE A 71 8.94 -7.00 -0.50
C PHE A 71 10.02 -6.19 -1.20
N ILE A 72 9.60 -5.36 -2.14
CA ILE A 72 10.51 -4.52 -2.91
C ILE A 72 10.05 -3.08 -2.81
N SER A 73 10.97 -2.18 -2.51
CA SER A 73 10.67 -0.75 -2.52
C SER A 73 11.85 0.06 -3.01
N THR A 74 11.57 0.92 -3.96
CA THR A 74 12.53 1.95 -4.39
C THR A 74 12.18 3.30 -3.78
N LYS A 75 11.02 3.40 -3.14
CA LYS A 75 10.56 4.63 -2.51
C LYS A 75 11.09 4.71 -1.08
N LYS A 76 11.69 5.84 -0.75
CA LYS A 76 12.34 6.02 0.55
C LYS A 76 11.40 5.78 1.72
N GLN A 77 10.17 6.27 1.63
CA GLN A 77 9.19 6.13 2.70
C GLN A 77 8.85 4.67 3.00
N ALA A 78 8.86 3.83 1.98
CA ALA A 78 8.52 2.42 2.14
C ALA A 78 9.73 1.57 2.49
N SER A 79 10.93 1.94 2.04
CA SER A 79 12.12 1.12 2.28
C SER A 79 12.46 1.00 3.76
N GLU A 80 12.28 2.07 4.52
CA GLU A 80 12.50 2.04 5.97
C GLU A 80 11.50 1.10 6.67
N ALA A 81 10.23 1.16 6.26
CA ALA A 81 9.20 0.30 6.83
C ALA A 81 9.47 -1.16 6.52
N ILE A 82 9.90 -1.47 5.32
CA ILE A 82 10.26 -2.83 4.93
C ILE A 82 11.43 -3.35 5.76
N ALA A 83 12.48 -2.55 5.90
CA ALA A 83 13.66 -2.95 6.68
C ALA A 83 13.33 -3.13 8.16
N ALA A 84 12.53 -2.23 8.74
CA ALA A 84 12.19 -2.26 10.16
C ALA A 84 11.28 -3.43 10.53
N ASN A 85 10.45 -3.88 9.60
CA ASN A 85 9.47 -4.93 9.86
C ASN A 85 9.86 -6.29 9.27
N GLU A 86 11.07 -6.40 8.76
CA GLU A 86 11.59 -7.66 8.27
C GLU A 86 11.76 -8.62 9.42
N THR A 87 11.12 -9.76 9.32
CA THR A 87 11.27 -10.83 10.28
C THR A 87 12.16 -11.93 9.72
N ASP A 88 13.01 -11.53 8.81
CA ASP A 88 14.09 -12.33 8.26
C ASP A 88 13.70 -13.45 7.32
N GLN A 89 13.83 -14.66 7.78
CA GLN A 89 13.81 -15.87 6.98
C GLN A 89 12.52 -16.13 6.21
N TYR A 90 11.42 -15.52 6.58
CA TYR A 90 10.12 -15.79 5.96
C TYR A 90 9.73 -14.73 4.94
N PHE A 91 10.32 -13.55 5.05
CA PHE A 91 9.98 -12.42 4.22
C PHE A 91 11.24 -11.75 3.71
N PRO A 92 11.89 -12.34 2.71
CA PRO A 92 13.03 -11.66 2.12
C PRO A 92 12.59 -10.32 1.59
N HIS A 93 13.39 -9.30 1.84
CA HIS A 93 13.08 -7.96 1.36
C HIS A 93 14.16 -7.46 0.42
N PHE A 94 13.78 -6.50 -0.40
CA PHE A 94 14.69 -5.84 -1.30
C PHE A 94 14.39 -4.36 -1.29
N SER A 95 15.38 -3.53 -1.00
CA SER A 95 15.20 -2.08 -0.92
C SER A 95 16.25 -1.38 -1.75
N LEU A 96 15.80 -0.46 -2.60
CA LEU A 96 16.67 0.37 -3.43
C LEU A 96 16.46 1.85 -3.09
N ASN A 97 17.53 2.55 -2.92
CA ASN A 97 17.50 3.99 -2.63
C ASN A 97 17.77 4.82 -3.87
#